data_e775b100897eb67af34c14eb20e85e2a
#
_entry.id   e775b100897eb67af34c14eb20e85e2a
#
_cell.length_a   1.000
_cell.length_b   1.000
_cell.length_c   1.000
_cell.angle_alpha   90.00
_cell.angle_beta   90.00
_cell.angle_gamma   90.00
#
_symmetry.space_group_name_H-M   'P 1'
#
loop_
_entity.id
_entity.type
_entity.pdbx_description
1 polymer ?
#
loop_
_entity_poly.entity_id
_entity_poly.type
_entity_poly.pdbx_seq_one_letter_code
_entity_poly.pdbx_strand_id
1 'polypeptide(L)'
;YRGFEITLLDELATAINFTYHYVRPEDGQWGRLTSNGTWTGMIGMVATEKADFAVSDIGISTPREEAVDFTEPFIYDASELFTPLAKPLPQWLGPVRPFTAGVWLAVAAAVVTAGPFLTLVVKFCAGSSNARVKWFQNIANAVMFTTQPVFQRGNHRDIVEAPGRVFVGFWLLFSMILGITYSSSLISFLVSPGLQEPIKNLEELVTSDIDWARVYYGGIQSTILEQATDPVMVALREGVNWRKSLENILKDVAKGTTATWDNSITTRLLIAVKFTDRRGRPKVHMPGFNVHVDRIAWPLLEHAPFKRRFDQLIDRVVQAGLVEKWLQSLLFEEQRLVRQRGGGDVSQELSDGGDGGAEGGPVILSLEHFQGPFFVYVLGNLAGGLVLLFEMFVRRLFMREK
;
A
#
# COMPACT_ATOMS: atom_id res chain seq x y z
N TYR A 1 -28.61 7.46 23.01
CA TYR A 1 -27.91 7.74 21.77
C TYR A 1 -26.69 8.62 22.07
N ARG A 2 -25.60 8.46 21.35
CA ARG A 2 -24.38 9.28 21.45
C ARG A 2 -23.87 9.54 20.04
N GLY A 3 -23.38 10.75 19.80
CA GLY A 3 -22.83 11.17 18.51
C GLY A 3 -22.83 12.69 18.40
N PHE A 4 -22.02 13.25 17.51
CA PHE A 4 -21.97 14.70 17.34
C PHE A 4 -23.30 15.29 16.84
N GLU A 5 -24.04 14.55 16.00
CA GLU A 5 -25.36 14.97 15.53
C GLU A 5 -26.40 15.02 16.65
N ILE A 6 -26.32 14.07 17.60
CA ILE A 6 -27.19 14.11 18.78
C ILE A 6 -26.86 15.33 19.64
N THR A 7 -25.59 15.66 19.80
CA THR A 7 -25.15 16.89 20.50
C THR A 7 -25.68 18.13 19.79
N LEU A 8 -25.59 18.17 18.45
CA LEU A 8 -26.14 19.26 17.65
C LEU A 8 -27.66 19.39 17.85
N LEU A 9 -28.38 18.28 17.84
CA LEU A 9 -29.84 18.27 18.08
C LEU A 9 -30.21 18.78 19.48
N ASP A 10 -29.48 18.35 20.51
CA ASP A 10 -29.72 18.81 21.91
C ASP A 10 -29.48 20.31 22.05
N GLU A 11 -28.45 20.85 21.39
CA GLU A 11 -28.20 22.30 21.37
C GLU A 11 -29.32 23.07 20.64
N LEU A 12 -29.79 22.55 19.48
CA LEU A 12 -30.91 23.16 18.78
C LEU A 12 -32.20 23.10 19.64
N ALA A 13 -32.49 21.96 20.25
CA ALA A 13 -33.65 21.78 21.09
C ALA A 13 -33.65 22.74 22.26
N THR A 14 -32.49 22.93 22.87
CA THR A 14 -32.33 23.90 23.99
C THR A 14 -32.50 25.34 23.51
N ALA A 15 -31.90 25.72 22.38
CA ALA A 15 -31.89 27.07 21.85
C ALA A 15 -33.25 27.54 21.33
N ILE A 16 -34.06 26.62 20.79
CA ILE A 16 -35.41 26.92 20.23
C ILE A 16 -36.51 26.53 21.20
N ASN A 17 -36.17 25.84 22.29
CA ASN A 17 -37.10 25.37 23.33
C ASN A 17 -38.17 24.40 22.78
N PHE A 18 -37.72 23.30 22.14
CA PHE A 18 -38.62 22.22 21.74
C PHE A 18 -38.18 20.89 22.35
N THR A 19 -39.08 19.93 22.41
CA THR A 19 -38.83 18.55 22.81
C THR A 19 -39.04 17.63 21.63
N TYR A 20 -38.31 16.51 21.61
CA TYR A 20 -38.37 15.56 20.51
C TYR A 20 -38.45 14.12 21.04
N HIS A 21 -38.88 13.21 20.18
CA HIS A 21 -38.82 11.76 20.42
C HIS A 21 -38.29 11.07 19.16
N TYR A 22 -37.57 9.99 19.35
CA TYR A 22 -36.96 9.23 18.25
C TYR A 22 -37.94 8.18 17.72
N VAL A 23 -38.09 8.14 16.40
CA VAL A 23 -38.73 7.06 15.66
C VAL A 23 -37.70 6.48 14.68
N ARG A 24 -37.66 5.17 14.55
CA ARG A 24 -36.76 4.51 13.61
C ARG A 24 -37.51 4.04 12.38
N PRO A 25 -36.94 4.16 11.17
CA PRO A 25 -37.49 3.53 9.98
C PRO A 25 -37.42 2.00 10.14
N GLU A 26 -38.46 1.30 9.74
CA GLU A 26 -38.57 -0.16 9.85
C GLU A 26 -37.53 -0.88 9.02
N ASP A 27 -37.15 -0.29 7.85
CA ASP A 27 -36.17 -0.82 6.91
C ASP A 27 -34.72 -0.46 7.26
N GLY A 28 -34.50 0.44 8.25
CA GLY A 28 -33.17 0.90 8.66
C GLY A 28 -32.37 1.63 7.58
N GLN A 29 -33.03 2.14 6.53
CA GLN A 29 -32.37 2.81 5.39
C GLN A 29 -32.41 4.34 5.54
N TRP A 30 -31.45 4.99 4.86
CA TRP A 30 -31.45 6.46 4.73
C TRP A 30 -32.55 6.98 3.80
N GLY A 31 -32.78 6.28 2.71
CA GLY A 31 -33.84 6.58 1.76
C GLY A 31 -33.42 6.50 0.30
N ARG A 32 -34.17 5.70 -0.46
CA ARG A 32 -34.02 5.48 -1.89
C ARG A 32 -35.39 5.66 -2.57
N LEU A 33 -35.38 6.27 -3.77
CA LEU A 33 -36.53 6.31 -4.64
C LEU A 33 -36.79 4.91 -5.23
N THR A 34 -37.99 4.37 -5.02
CA THR A 34 -38.41 3.09 -5.60
C THR A 34 -38.90 3.28 -7.04
N SER A 35 -38.99 2.19 -7.80
CA SER A 35 -39.57 2.22 -9.16
C SER A 35 -41.03 2.74 -9.20
N ASN A 36 -41.72 2.70 -8.09
CA ASN A 36 -43.09 3.19 -7.97
C ASN A 36 -43.19 4.68 -7.61
N GLY A 37 -42.07 5.39 -7.55
CA GLY A 37 -42.02 6.82 -7.22
C GLY A 37 -42.16 7.10 -5.70
N THR A 38 -42.09 6.10 -4.83
CA THR A 38 -42.12 6.28 -3.37
C THR A 38 -40.72 6.22 -2.78
N TRP A 39 -40.49 6.97 -1.71
CA TRP A 39 -39.25 6.96 -0.98
C TRP A 39 -39.29 5.92 0.17
N THR A 40 -38.19 5.23 0.38
CA THR A 40 -37.94 4.32 1.51
C THR A 40 -37.23 5.06 2.65
N GLY A 41 -37.03 4.41 3.79
CA GLY A 41 -36.18 4.87 4.88
C GLY A 41 -36.56 6.19 5.51
N MET A 42 -35.57 6.90 6.03
CA MET A 42 -35.78 8.18 6.73
C MET A 42 -36.35 9.26 5.82
N ILE A 43 -35.85 9.37 4.58
CA ILE A 43 -36.44 10.31 3.59
C ILE A 43 -37.92 9.99 3.37
N GLY A 44 -38.28 8.71 3.21
CA GLY A 44 -39.67 8.30 3.06
C GLY A 44 -40.56 8.61 4.27
N MET A 45 -40.02 8.51 5.48
CA MET A 45 -40.73 8.90 6.70
C MET A 45 -41.01 10.40 6.75
N VAL A 46 -40.04 11.23 6.39
CA VAL A 46 -40.22 12.70 6.33
C VAL A 46 -41.18 13.05 5.20
N ALA A 47 -40.99 12.55 4.00
CA ALA A 47 -41.82 12.84 2.84
C ALA A 47 -43.31 12.40 3.03
N THR A 48 -43.56 11.43 3.90
CA THR A 48 -44.92 10.96 4.23
C THR A 48 -45.46 11.50 5.57
N GLU A 49 -44.84 12.54 6.11
CA GLU A 49 -45.27 13.21 7.37
C GLU A 49 -45.28 12.29 8.60
N LYS A 50 -44.56 11.17 8.56
CA LYS A 50 -44.41 10.28 9.71
C LYS A 50 -43.36 10.75 10.71
N ALA A 51 -42.50 11.68 10.26
CA ALA A 51 -41.49 12.36 11.07
C ALA A 51 -41.38 13.81 10.59
N ASP A 52 -41.15 14.74 11.48
CA ASP A 52 -40.98 16.17 11.17
C ASP A 52 -39.63 16.44 10.51
N PHE A 53 -38.61 15.70 10.92
CA PHE A 53 -37.27 15.75 10.35
C PHE A 53 -36.51 14.46 10.68
N ALA A 54 -35.39 14.21 9.98
CA ALA A 54 -34.54 13.09 10.30
C ALA A 54 -33.14 13.57 10.70
N VAL A 55 -32.50 12.86 11.64
CA VAL A 55 -31.15 13.14 12.16
C VAL A 55 -30.26 11.95 11.83
N SER A 56 -29.45 12.13 10.84
CA SER A 56 -28.41 11.18 10.38
C SER A 56 -27.53 11.83 9.33
N ASP A 57 -26.42 11.16 8.97
CA ASP A 57 -25.50 11.52 7.89
C ASP A 57 -26.16 11.42 6.49
N ILE A 58 -27.14 12.27 6.23
CA ILE A 58 -27.91 12.23 4.99
C ILE A 58 -27.32 13.24 4.00
N GLY A 59 -26.76 12.72 2.91
CA GLY A 59 -26.27 13.56 1.81
C GLY A 59 -27.41 14.20 1.02
N ILE A 60 -27.22 15.47 0.68
CA ILE A 60 -28.15 16.23 -0.18
C ILE A 60 -28.01 15.74 -1.63
N SER A 61 -29.13 15.51 -2.31
CA SER A 61 -29.17 15.26 -3.75
C SER A 61 -30.43 15.82 -4.39
N THR A 62 -30.37 16.18 -5.66
CA THR A 62 -31.49 16.75 -6.39
C THR A 62 -32.77 15.92 -6.26
N PRO A 63 -32.77 14.59 -6.45
CA PRO A 63 -33.99 13.81 -6.28
C PRO A 63 -34.55 13.84 -4.86
N ARG A 64 -33.71 14.02 -3.84
CA ARG A 64 -34.16 14.14 -2.44
C ARG A 64 -34.72 15.51 -2.14
N GLU A 65 -34.12 16.57 -2.72
CA GLU A 65 -34.60 17.96 -2.60
C GLU A 65 -35.94 18.16 -3.27
N GLU A 66 -36.31 17.32 -4.24
CA GLU A 66 -37.69 17.32 -4.83
C GLU A 66 -38.75 16.69 -3.91
N ALA A 67 -38.34 15.95 -2.89
CA ALA A 67 -39.25 15.21 -1.99
C ALA A 67 -39.32 15.80 -0.58
N VAL A 68 -38.28 16.48 -0.13
CA VAL A 68 -38.13 17.02 1.23
C VAL A 68 -37.24 18.26 1.21
N ASP A 69 -37.46 19.17 2.14
CA ASP A 69 -36.53 20.26 2.40
C ASP A 69 -35.30 19.76 3.16
N PHE A 70 -34.17 20.46 3.04
CA PHE A 70 -32.98 20.21 3.84
C PHE A 70 -32.56 21.44 4.65
N THR A 71 -31.95 21.21 5.81
CA THR A 71 -31.23 22.27 6.53
C THR A 71 -30.03 22.74 5.74
N GLU A 72 -29.39 23.84 6.16
CA GLU A 72 -28.03 24.14 5.73
C GLU A 72 -27.08 22.97 6.10
N PRO A 73 -26.10 22.63 5.24
CA PRO A 73 -25.20 21.54 5.52
C PRO A 73 -24.28 21.87 6.70
N PHE A 74 -24.19 20.96 7.66
CA PHE A 74 -23.38 21.16 8.85
C PHE A 74 -22.01 20.48 8.78
N ILE A 75 -21.80 19.56 7.84
CA ILE A 75 -20.53 18.90 7.60
C ILE A 75 -20.41 18.43 6.14
N TYR A 76 -19.18 18.34 5.67
CA TYR A 76 -18.84 17.73 4.37
C TYR A 76 -18.16 16.41 4.67
N ASP A 77 -18.75 15.29 4.23
CA ASP A 77 -18.16 13.97 4.36
C ASP A 77 -17.72 13.45 2.99
N ALA A 78 -16.47 13.01 2.92
CA ALA A 78 -15.94 12.46 1.68
C ALA A 78 -16.13 10.94 1.64
N SER A 79 -16.46 10.41 0.49
CA SER A 79 -16.26 8.99 0.20
C SER A 79 -14.79 8.78 -0.12
N GLU A 80 -14.03 8.25 0.83
CA GLU A 80 -12.58 8.12 0.76
C GLU A 80 -12.17 6.68 0.42
N LEU A 81 -11.05 6.55 -0.28
CA LEU A 81 -10.47 5.26 -0.61
C LEU A 81 -9.67 4.70 0.60
N PHE A 82 -9.89 3.43 0.92
CA PHE A 82 -9.20 2.67 1.95
C PHE A 82 -8.57 1.43 1.33
N THR A 83 -7.26 1.30 1.46
CA THR A 83 -6.49 0.23 0.81
C THR A 83 -5.68 -0.57 1.81
N PRO A 84 -5.23 -1.77 1.47
CA PRO A 84 -4.28 -2.51 2.29
C PRO A 84 -3.00 -1.73 2.55
N LEU A 85 -2.36 -2.01 3.68
CA LEU A 85 -0.99 -1.55 3.91
C LEU A 85 -0.06 -2.12 2.83
N ALA A 86 0.90 -1.32 2.42
CA ALA A 86 1.91 -1.73 1.46
C ALA A 86 2.67 -2.97 1.97
N LYS A 87 2.66 -4.04 1.19
CA LYS A 87 3.39 -5.28 1.51
C LYS A 87 4.89 -5.08 1.33
N PRO A 88 5.73 -5.73 2.13
CA PRO A 88 7.15 -5.74 1.88
C PRO A 88 7.44 -6.37 0.51
N LEU A 89 8.42 -5.82 -0.16
CA LEU A 89 8.84 -6.35 -1.46
C LEU A 89 9.45 -7.74 -1.29
N PRO A 90 9.29 -8.64 -2.30
CA PRO A 90 9.82 -10.00 -2.23
C PRO A 90 11.30 -10.04 -1.87
N GLN A 91 11.65 -10.77 -0.82
CA GLN A 91 13.00 -10.76 -0.24
C GLN A 91 14.02 -11.54 -1.08
N TRP A 92 13.58 -12.47 -1.93
CA TRP A 92 14.44 -13.25 -2.83
C TRP A 92 15.20 -12.36 -3.86
N LEU A 93 14.67 -11.18 -4.17
CA LEU A 93 15.32 -10.16 -4.99
C LEU A 93 16.43 -9.38 -4.23
N GLY A 94 16.58 -9.59 -2.93
CA GLY A 94 17.58 -8.91 -2.08
C GLY A 94 18.97 -8.83 -2.69
N PRO A 95 19.56 -9.92 -3.20
CA PRO A 95 20.92 -9.88 -3.78
C PRO A 95 21.06 -9.03 -5.05
N VAL A 96 19.99 -8.82 -5.81
CA VAL A 96 20.06 -8.06 -7.08
C VAL A 96 19.75 -6.57 -6.88
N ARG A 97 18.98 -6.23 -5.88
CA ARG A 97 18.49 -4.86 -5.60
C ARG A 97 19.53 -3.81 -5.20
N PRO A 98 20.67 -4.13 -4.54
CA PRO A 98 21.66 -3.13 -4.16
C PRO A 98 22.12 -2.23 -5.29
N PHE A 99 22.06 -2.71 -6.54
CA PHE A 99 22.44 -1.93 -7.71
C PHE A 99 21.32 -1.89 -8.76
N THR A 100 21.26 -0.78 -9.49
CA THR A 100 20.38 -0.64 -10.66
C THR A 100 20.89 -1.51 -11.82
N ALA A 101 20.04 -1.82 -12.79
CA ALA A 101 20.43 -2.59 -13.98
C ALA A 101 21.61 -1.98 -14.71
N GLY A 102 21.72 -0.64 -14.80
CA GLY A 102 22.83 0.06 -15.41
C GLY A 102 24.15 -0.19 -14.67
N VAL A 103 24.15 -0.18 -13.34
CA VAL A 103 25.35 -0.48 -12.53
C VAL A 103 25.76 -1.94 -12.70
N TRP A 104 24.81 -2.88 -12.71
CA TRP A 104 25.10 -4.29 -12.96
C TRP A 104 25.77 -4.51 -14.33
N LEU A 105 25.25 -3.85 -15.38
CA LEU A 105 25.84 -3.90 -16.72
C LEU A 105 27.25 -3.30 -16.73
N ALA A 106 27.48 -2.17 -16.06
CA ALA A 106 28.81 -1.55 -15.97
C ALA A 106 29.79 -2.45 -15.22
N VAL A 107 29.39 -3.08 -14.11
CA VAL A 107 30.22 -4.03 -13.36
C VAL A 107 30.54 -5.26 -14.21
N ALA A 108 29.57 -5.82 -14.92
CA ALA A 108 29.79 -6.94 -15.82
C ALA A 108 30.78 -6.58 -16.95
N ALA A 109 30.62 -5.42 -17.58
CA ALA A 109 31.53 -4.92 -18.60
C ALA A 109 32.95 -4.72 -18.05
N ALA A 110 33.09 -4.15 -16.86
CA ALA A 110 34.39 -3.97 -16.20
C ALA A 110 35.09 -5.32 -15.92
N VAL A 111 34.35 -6.31 -15.40
CA VAL A 111 34.90 -7.66 -15.12
C VAL A 111 35.31 -8.36 -16.40
N VAL A 112 34.50 -8.29 -17.47
CA VAL A 112 34.79 -8.92 -18.77
C VAL A 112 36.02 -8.28 -19.43
N THR A 113 36.21 -6.97 -19.31
CA THR A 113 37.33 -6.25 -19.96
C THR A 113 38.63 -6.29 -19.15
N ALA A 114 38.57 -6.41 -17.82
CA ALA A 114 39.74 -6.35 -16.94
C ALA A 114 40.78 -7.48 -17.22
N GLY A 115 40.29 -8.71 -17.41
CA GLY A 115 41.13 -9.85 -17.70
C GLY A 115 41.90 -9.73 -19.03
N PRO A 116 41.22 -9.50 -20.18
CA PRO A 116 41.88 -9.23 -21.46
C PRO A 116 42.85 -8.05 -21.43
N PHE A 117 42.47 -6.95 -20.73
CA PHE A 117 43.34 -5.79 -20.57
C PHE A 117 44.63 -6.13 -19.81
N LEU A 118 44.52 -6.87 -18.69
CA LEU A 118 45.71 -7.35 -17.97
C LEU A 118 46.59 -8.24 -18.85
N THR A 119 45.98 -9.16 -19.60
CA THR A 119 46.72 -10.01 -20.55
C THR A 119 47.47 -9.18 -21.58
N LEU A 120 46.85 -8.12 -22.11
CA LEU A 120 47.42 -7.23 -23.08
C LEU A 120 48.60 -6.46 -22.48
N VAL A 121 48.47 -5.87 -21.31
CA VAL A 121 49.51 -5.16 -20.58
C VAL A 121 50.72 -6.08 -20.34
N VAL A 122 50.50 -7.30 -19.86
CA VAL A 122 51.57 -8.28 -19.61
C VAL A 122 52.26 -8.72 -20.91
N LYS A 123 51.52 -8.92 -22.01
CA LYS A 123 52.12 -9.26 -23.31
C LYS A 123 53.00 -8.16 -23.87
N PHE A 124 52.62 -6.88 -23.72
CA PHE A 124 53.40 -5.76 -24.24
C PHE A 124 54.63 -5.45 -23.37
N CYS A 125 54.57 -5.68 -22.06
CA CYS A 125 55.62 -5.26 -21.13
C CYS A 125 56.65 -6.37 -20.81
N ALA A 126 56.30 -7.63 -21.04
CA ALA A 126 57.13 -8.74 -20.59
C ALA A 126 57.92 -9.37 -21.71
N GLY A 127 59.26 -9.38 -21.56
CA GLY A 127 60.12 -10.25 -22.32
C GLY A 127 59.87 -11.74 -22.09
N SER A 128 59.92 -12.52 -23.14
CA SER A 128 59.29 -13.86 -23.35
C SER A 128 59.70 -15.02 -22.43
N SER A 129 60.47 -14.82 -21.36
CA SER A 129 61.18 -15.94 -20.71
C SER A 129 60.63 -16.42 -19.35
N ASN A 130 59.81 -15.71 -18.68
CA ASN A 130 59.41 -16.04 -17.31
C ASN A 130 58.09 -16.87 -17.24
N ALA A 131 58.11 -18.02 -16.55
CA ALA A 131 56.94 -18.92 -16.41
C ALA A 131 55.73 -18.21 -15.76
N ARG A 132 55.96 -17.21 -14.88
CA ARG A 132 54.89 -16.40 -14.27
C ARG A 132 54.18 -15.52 -15.29
N VAL A 133 54.95 -14.95 -16.23
CA VAL A 133 54.42 -14.12 -17.33
C VAL A 133 53.56 -14.94 -18.28
N LYS A 134 54.00 -16.15 -18.63
CA LYS A 134 53.26 -17.08 -19.49
C LYS A 134 51.88 -17.42 -18.90
N TRP A 135 51.76 -17.50 -17.58
CA TRP A 135 50.48 -17.79 -16.92
C TRP A 135 49.45 -16.66 -17.14
N PHE A 136 49.86 -15.39 -17.03
CA PHE A 136 49.00 -14.22 -17.27
C PHE A 136 48.76 -13.92 -18.76
N GLN A 137 49.55 -14.48 -19.66
CA GLN A 137 49.30 -14.40 -21.10
C GLN A 137 48.10 -15.25 -21.56
N ASN A 138 47.68 -16.19 -20.75
CA ASN A 138 46.45 -16.92 -20.96
C ASN A 138 45.26 -16.10 -20.44
N ILE A 139 44.31 -15.73 -21.35
CA ILE A 139 43.12 -14.90 -21.03
C ILE A 139 42.28 -15.53 -19.92
N ALA A 140 42.09 -16.83 -19.95
CA ALA A 140 41.28 -17.53 -18.93
C ALA A 140 41.87 -17.35 -17.53
N ASN A 141 43.18 -17.45 -17.37
CA ASN A 141 43.87 -17.25 -16.11
C ASN A 141 43.80 -15.79 -15.64
N ALA A 142 43.94 -14.85 -16.56
CA ALA A 142 43.86 -13.42 -16.27
C ALA A 142 42.43 -13.02 -15.84
N VAL A 143 41.41 -13.56 -16.51
CA VAL A 143 40.00 -13.37 -16.12
C VAL A 143 39.72 -13.94 -14.72
N MET A 144 40.20 -15.18 -14.46
CA MET A 144 40.06 -15.78 -13.11
C MET A 144 40.76 -14.93 -12.06
N PHE A 145 41.93 -14.38 -12.34
CA PHE A 145 42.68 -13.51 -11.43
C PHE A 145 41.97 -12.19 -11.16
N THR A 146 41.45 -11.53 -12.18
CA THR A 146 40.74 -10.23 -12.02
C THR A 146 39.35 -10.40 -11.39
N THR A 147 38.72 -11.56 -11.48
CA THR A 147 37.41 -11.82 -10.90
C THR A 147 37.48 -12.07 -9.38
N GLN A 148 38.60 -12.63 -8.87
CA GLN A 148 38.72 -12.97 -7.44
C GLN A 148 38.52 -11.77 -6.49
N PRO A 149 39.14 -10.59 -6.70
CA PRO A 149 38.92 -9.44 -5.81
C PRO A 149 37.48 -8.93 -5.78
N VAL A 150 36.75 -9.04 -6.89
CA VAL A 150 35.31 -8.66 -6.94
C VAL A 150 34.48 -9.51 -5.98
N PHE A 151 34.86 -10.80 -5.82
CA PHE A 151 34.26 -11.69 -4.82
C PHE A 151 35.01 -11.64 -3.46
N GLN A 152 35.71 -10.57 -3.18
CA GLN A 152 36.46 -10.34 -1.92
C GLN A 152 37.46 -11.46 -1.58
N ARG A 153 37.95 -12.16 -2.60
CA ARG A 153 39.03 -13.17 -2.43
C ARG A 153 40.41 -12.55 -2.72
N GLY A 154 41.35 -12.81 -1.85
CA GLY A 154 42.77 -12.42 -2.06
C GLY A 154 43.40 -13.21 -3.18
N ASN A 155 44.29 -12.55 -3.93
CA ASN A 155 45.10 -13.19 -4.96
C ASN A 155 46.43 -13.71 -4.36
N HIS A 156 46.80 -14.94 -4.71
CA HIS A 156 48.07 -15.56 -4.24
C HIS A 156 49.23 -15.40 -5.23
N ARG A 157 49.01 -14.67 -6.34
CA ARG A 157 50.06 -14.52 -7.37
C ARG A 157 50.44 -13.06 -7.53
N ASP A 158 51.76 -12.81 -7.58
CA ASP A 158 52.29 -11.47 -7.76
C ASP A 158 52.60 -11.19 -9.24
N ILE A 159 52.27 -9.96 -9.64
CA ILE A 159 52.64 -9.42 -10.96
C ILE A 159 54.00 -8.73 -10.83
N VAL A 160 54.94 -9.09 -11.71
CA VAL A 160 56.31 -8.61 -11.65
C VAL A 160 56.47 -7.25 -12.33
N GLU A 161 55.75 -7.02 -13.43
CA GLU A 161 55.85 -5.83 -14.27
C GLU A 161 55.17 -4.60 -13.63
N ALA A 162 55.87 -3.45 -13.66
CA ALA A 162 55.37 -2.22 -13.05
C ALA A 162 54.00 -1.74 -13.59
N PRO A 163 53.72 -1.71 -14.91
CA PRO A 163 52.40 -1.31 -15.42
C PRO A 163 51.28 -2.26 -14.98
N GLY A 164 51.57 -3.57 -14.91
CA GLY A 164 50.60 -4.55 -14.40
C GLY A 164 50.28 -4.35 -12.93
N ARG A 165 51.27 -3.98 -12.10
CA ARG A 165 51.04 -3.67 -10.67
C ARG A 165 50.17 -2.43 -10.48
N VAL A 166 50.42 -1.38 -11.27
CA VAL A 166 49.61 -0.15 -11.19
C VAL A 166 48.16 -0.46 -11.55
N PHE A 167 47.92 -1.18 -12.67
CA PHE A 167 46.59 -1.58 -13.06
C PHE A 167 45.89 -2.40 -11.95
N VAL A 168 46.59 -3.42 -11.42
CA VAL A 168 46.00 -4.27 -10.36
C VAL A 168 45.75 -3.47 -9.09
N GLY A 169 46.59 -2.51 -8.74
CA GLY A 169 46.37 -1.61 -7.60
C GLY A 169 45.03 -0.85 -7.73
N PHE A 170 44.80 -0.22 -8.88
CA PHE A 170 43.52 0.45 -9.14
C PHE A 170 42.32 -0.52 -9.22
N TRP A 171 42.53 -1.71 -9.79
CA TRP A 171 41.53 -2.75 -9.85
C TRP A 171 41.12 -3.26 -8.47
N LEU A 172 42.08 -3.45 -7.57
CA LEU A 172 41.84 -3.83 -6.18
C LEU A 172 41.06 -2.74 -5.42
N LEU A 173 41.45 -1.47 -5.62
CA LEU A 173 40.76 -0.32 -5.03
C LEU A 173 39.28 -0.25 -5.51
N PHE A 174 39.07 -0.37 -6.83
CA PHE A 174 37.73 -0.44 -7.43
C PHE A 174 36.91 -1.59 -6.83
N SER A 175 37.48 -2.80 -6.80
CA SER A 175 36.80 -4.00 -6.26
C SER A 175 36.49 -3.85 -4.79
N MET A 176 37.35 -3.22 -3.99
CA MET A 176 37.10 -2.94 -2.58
C MET A 176 35.93 -1.99 -2.38
N ILE A 177 35.94 -0.86 -3.12
CA ILE A 177 34.84 0.12 -3.04
C ILE A 177 33.52 -0.54 -3.45
N LEU A 178 33.50 -1.29 -4.55
CA LEU A 178 32.33 -2.02 -5.04
C LEU A 178 31.77 -2.98 -3.98
N GLY A 179 32.65 -3.78 -3.37
CA GLY A 179 32.29 -4.76 -2.35
C GLY A 179 31.72 -4.11 -1.08
N ILE A 180 32.33 -3.02 -0.61
CA ILE A 180 31.83 -2.26 0.55
C ILE A 180 30.47 -1.66 0.24
N THR A 181 30.31 -1.02 -0.91
CA THR A 181 29.04 -0.41 -1.33
C THR A 181 27.94 -1.45 -1.46
N TYR A 182 28.23 -2.59 -2.09
CA TYR A 182 27.27 -3.69 -2.20
C TYR A 182 26.82 -4.21 -0.83
N SER A 183 27.78 -4.51 0.06
CA SER A 183 27.50 -5.04 1.39
C SER A 183 26.69 -4.05 2.24
N SER A 184 27.04 -2.76 2.20
CA SER A 184 26.31 -1.71 2.93
C SER A 184 24.88 -1.55 2.42
N SER A 185 24.68 -1.55 1.10
CA SER A 185 23.35 -1.45 0.48
C SER A 185 22.51 -2.70 0.79
N LEU A 186 23.12 -3.89 0.75
CA LEU A 186 22.44 -5.14 1.08
C LEU A 186 21.99 -5.17 2.55
N ILE A 187 22.85 -4.76 3.48
CA ILE A 187 22.51 -4.67 4.91
C ILE A 187 21.36 -3.68 5.11
N SER A 188 21.43 -2.50 4.49
CA SER A 188 20.35 -1.49 4.57
C SER A 188 19.03 -2.06 4.08
N PHE A 189 19.03 -2.80 2.97
CA PHE A 189 17.84 -3.44 2.41
C PHE A 189 17.29 -4.55 3.30
N LEU A 190 18.13 -5.34 3.94
CA LEU A 190 17.71 -6.40 4.86
C LEU A 190 17.14 -5.85 6.16
N VAL A 191 17.69 -4.74 6.66
CA VAL A 191 17.21 -4.07 7.89
C VAL A 191 15.90 -3.31 7.64
N SER A 192 15.75 -2.69 6.47
CA SER A 192 14.57 -1.92 6.08
C SER A 192 14.14 -2.32 4.67
N PRO A 193 13.39 -3.42 4.55
CA PRO A 193 12.91 -3.87 3.25
C PRO A 193 12.01 -2.81 2.63
N GLY A 194 12.24 -2.51 1.35
CA GLY A 194 11.37 -1.60 0.61
C GLY A 194 9.93 -2.12 0.59
N LEU A 195 8.98 -1.22 0.69
CA LEU A 195 7.55 -1.53 0.54
C LEU A 195 7.14 -1.44 -0.92
N GLN A 196 6.13 -2.20 -1.30
CA GLN A 196 5.44 -2.00 -2.58
C GLN A 196 4.81 -0.61 -2.57
N GLU A 197 4.65 0.01 -3.74
CA GLU A 197 3.93 1.27 -3.81
C GLU A 197 2.47 1.05 -3.37
N PRO A 198 1.97 1.84 -2.41
CA PRO A 198 0.59 1.73 -2.00
C PRO A 198 -0.32 2.28 -3.11
N ILE A 199 -1.52 1.72 -3.24
CA ILE A 199 -2.55 2.22 -4.16
C ILE A 199 -2.99 3.60 -3.69
N LYS A 200 -2.96 4.60 -4.58
CA LYS A 200 -3.21 6.01 -4.27
C LYS A 200 -4.53 6.53 -4.82
N ASN A 201 -5.05 5.91 -5.87
CA ASN A 201 -6.26 6.36 -6.57
C ASN A 201 -7.07 5.18 -7.12
N LEU A 202 -8.23 5.44 -7.71
CA LEU A 202 -9.12 4.42 -8.25
C LEU A 202 -8.58 3.77 -9.54
N GLU A 203 -7.82 4.50 -10.34
CA GLU A 203 -7.21 3.97 -11.57
C GLU A 203 -6.18 2.90 -11.24
N GLU A 204 -5.33 3.15 -10.24
CA GLU A 204 -4.39 2.17 -9.73
C GLU A 204 -5.10 0.97 -9.10
N LEU A 205 -6.24 1.18 -8.42
CA LEU A 205 -7.04 0.10 -7.85
C LEU A 205 -7.56 -0.82 -8.95
N VAL A 206 -8.18 -0.29 -9.99
CA VAL A 206 -8.75 -1.09 -11.10
C VAL A 206 -7.66 -1.89 -11.86
N THR A 207 -6.44 -1.36 -11.94
CA THR A 207 -5.30 -2.04 -12.58
C THR A 207 -4.55 -3.00 -11.67
N SER A 208 -4.86 -3.02 -10.37
CA SER A 208 -4.23 -3.89 -9.37
C SER A 208 -4.89 -5.27 -9.32
N ASP A 209 -4.19 -6.25 -8.71
CA ASP A 209 -4.72 -7.59 -8.42
C ASP A 209 -5.53 -7.64 -7.10
N ILE A 210 -5.97 -6.48 -6.57
CA ILE A 210 -6.70 -6.39 -5.32
C ILE A 210 -8.19 -6.26 -5.61
N ASP A 211 -8.99 -7.14 -5.02
CA ASP A 211 -10.45 -7.06 -5.08
C ASP A 211 -10.97 -5.83 -4.35
N TRP A 212 -12.18 -5.40 -4.67
CA TRP A 212 -12.85 -4.32 -3.93
C TRP A 212 -14.27 -4.69 -3.53
N ALA A 213 -14.64 -4.22 -2.36
CA ALA A 213 -15.94 -4.50 -1.78
C ALA A 213 -16.58 -3.24 -1.19
N ARG A 214 -17.91 -3.22 -1.18
CA ARG A 214 -18.71 -2.14 -0.56
C ARG A 214 -19.92 -2.68 0.17
N VAL A 215 -20.44 -1.87 1.09
CA VAL A 215 -21.76 -2.10 1.67
C VAL A 215 -22.80 -1.40 0.82
N TYR A 216 -23.92 -2.09 0.55
CA TYR A 216 -25.03 -1.50 -0.16
C TYR A 216 -25.98 -0.81 0.83
N TYR A 217 -25.92 0.51 0.87
CA TYR A 217 -26.78 1.32 1.76
C TYR A 217 -28.02 1.89 1.07
N GLY A 218 -28.19 1.68 -0.23
CA GLY A 218 -29.29 2.26 -1.01
C GLY A 218 -29.30 3.78 -1.07
N GLY A 219 -28.14 4.41 -0.86
CA GLY A 219 -27.97 5.87 -0.83
C GLY A 219 -27.42 6.45 -2.14
N ILE A 220 -27.08 7.74 -2.10
CA ILE A 220 -26.54 8.52 -3.25
C ILE A 220 -25.36 7.83 -3.89
N GLN A 221 -24.42 7.33 -3.10
CA GLN A 221 -23.19 6.71 -3.58
C GLN A 221 -23.45 5.46 -4.44
N SER A 222 -24.48 4.66 -4.10
CA SER A 222 -24.91 3.54 -4.93
C SER A 222 -25.47 4.01 -6.26
N THR A 223 -26.27 5.07 -6.25
CA THR A 223 -26.86 5.67 -7.45
C THR A 223 -25.79 6.27 -8.35
N ILE A 224 -24.80 6.99 -7.79
CA ILE A 224 -23.66 7.54 -8.56
C ILE A 224 -22.90 6.41 -9.25
N LEU A 225 -22.63 5.31 -8.55
CA LEU A 225 -21.92 4.17 -9.14
C LEU A 225 -22.76 3.47 -10.22
N GLU A 226 -24.07 3.31 -10.01
CA GLU A 226 -24.99 2.71 -10.98
C GLU A 226 -25.11 3.53 -12.27
N GLN A 227 -25.09 4.86 -12.17
CA GLN A 227 -25.25 5.80 -13.30
C GLN A 227 -23.93 6.27 -13.90
N ALA A 228 -22.79 5.80 -13.38
CA ALA A 228 -21.49 6.22 -13.84
C ALA A 228 -21.24 5.85 -15.31
N THR A 229 -20.69 6.81 -16.05
CA THR A 229 -20.29 6.67 -17.46
C THR A 229 -18.77 6.68 -17.65
N ASP A 230 -18.03 7.12 -16.63
CA ASP A 230 -16.57 7.12 -16.61
C ASP A 230 -16.03 5.67 -16.64
N PRO A 231 -15.02 5.35 -17.49
CA PRO A 231 -14.51 3.98 -17.65
C PRO A 231 -14.02 3.36 -16.34
N VAL A 232 -13.38 4.14 -15.47
CA VAL A 232 -12.88 3.66 -14.16
C VAL A 232 -14.04 3.31 -13.24
N MET A 233 -15.06 4.18 -13.17
CA MET A 233 -16.24 3.94 -12.34
C MET A 233 -17.09 2.78 -12.87
N VAL A 234 -17.14 2.59 -14.19
CA VAL A 234 -17.80 1.42 -14.81
C VAL A 234 -17.09 0.13 -14.41
N ALA A 235 -15.77 0.09 -14.52
CA ALA A 235 -14.97 -1.07 -14.10
C ALA A 235 -15.16 -1.37 -12.59
N LEU A 236 -15.19 -0.32 -11.75
CA LEU A 236 -15.47 -0.47 -10.32
C LEU A 236 -16.85 -1.05 -10.06
N ARG A 237 -17.88 -0.59 -10.79
CA ARG A 237 -19.26 -1.11 -10.70
C ARG A 237 -19.35 -2.59 -11.07
N GLU A 238 -18.68 -2.99 -12.14
CA GLU A 238 -18.72 -4.36 -12.63
C GLU A 238 -17.99 -5.35 -11.72
N GLY A 239 -16.91 -4.90 -11.05
CA GLY A 239 -16.11 -5.72 -10.16
C GLY A 239 -16.50 -5.62 -8.68
N VAL A 240 -17.47 -4.77 -8.29
CA VAL A 240 -17.78 -4.55 -6.88
C VAL A 240 -18.38 -5.78 -6.21
N ASN A 241 -17.79 -6.17 -5.08
CA ASN A 241 -18.30 -7.25 -4.23
C ASN A 241 -19.17 -6.65 -3.11
N TRP A 242 -20.48 -6.81 -3.22
CA TRP A 242 -21.41 -6.27 -2.24
C TRP A 242 -21.43 -7.08 -0.95
N ARG A 243 -21.21 -6.46 0.18
CA ARG A 243 -21.15 -7.05 1.52
C ARG A 243 -22.17 -6.41 2.46
N LYS A 244 -22.47 -7.10 3.57
CA LYS A 244 -23.46 -6.62 4.57
C LYS A 244 -22.85 -5.79 5.69
N SER A 245 -21.51 -5.79 5.86
CA SER A 245 -20.86 -5.17 7.01
C SER A 245 -19.54 -4.53 6.60
N LEU A 246 -19.40 -3.23 6.87
CA LEU A 246 -18.16 -2.47 6.69
C LEU A 246 -17.01 -3.04 7.53
N GLU A 247 -17.32 -3.49 8.76
CA GLU A 247 -16.32 -4.10 9.63
C GLU A 247 -15.67 -5.35 9.00
N ASN A 248 -16.47 -6.21 8.36
CA ASN A 248 -15.94 -7.39 7.69
C ASN A 248 -15.10 -7.02 6.45
N ILE A 249 -15.50 -5.98 5.72
CA ILE A 249 -14.70 -5.45 4.61
C ILE A 249 -13.36 -4.94 5.14
N LEU A 250 -13.35 -4.14 6.19
CA LEU A 250 -12.11 -3.60 6.78
C LEU A 250 -11.21 -4.70 7.37
N LYS A 251 -11.77 -5.82 7.84
CA LYS A 251 -10.98 -7.01 8.20
C LYS A 251 -10.23 -7.57 7.00
N ASP A 252 -10.89 -7.67 5.86
CA ASP A 252 -10.27 -8.17 4.62
C ASP A 252 -9.27 -7.13 4.04
N VAL A 253 -9.54 -5.82 4.17
CA VAL A 253 -8.58 -4.76 3.85
C VAL A 253 -7.32 -4.87 4.71
N ALA A 254 -7.48 -5.05 6.02
CA ALA A 254 -6.36 -5.21 6.95
C ALA A 254 -5.54 -6.50 6.69
N LYS A 255 -6.16 -7.56 6.15
CA LYS A 255 -5.47 -8.78 5.67
C LYS A 255 -4.74 -8.59 4.34
N GLY A 256 -5.00 -7.51 3.63
CA GLY A 256 -4.33 -7.20 2.37
C GLY A 256 -4.94 -7.87 1.12
N THR A 257 -6.22 -8.22 1.15
CA THR A 257 -6.91 -8.91 0.05
C THR A 257 -7.93 -8.03 -0.68
N THR A 258 -8.43 -6.98 -0.01
CA THR A 258 -9.56 -6.19 -0.52
C THR A 258 -9.29 -4.71 -0.29
N ALA A 259 -9.83 -3.84 -1.15
CA ALA A 259 -9.92 -2.40 -0.95
C ALA A 259 -11.38 -1.97 -0.83
N THR A 260 -11.63 -0.79 -0.30
CA THR A 260 -12.98 -0.22 -0.21
C THR A 260 -12.92 1.30 -0.33
N TRP A 261 -14.04 1.91 -0.68
CA TRP A 261 -14.27 3.34 -0.50
C TRP A 261 -15.63 3.54 0.14
N ASP A 262 -15.66 4.35 1.17
CA ASP A 262 -16.86 4.60 1.97
C ASP A 262 -16.75 5.96 2.69
N ASN A 263 -17.79 6.36 3.40
CA ASN A 263 -17.82 7.60 4.17
C ASN A 263 -16.62 7.70 5.10
N SER A 264 -15.87 8.79 4.97
CA SER A 264 -14.57 8.95 5.61
C SER A 264 -14.70 9.02 7.13
N ILE A 265 -15.68 9.77 7.64
CA ILE A 265 -15.88 9.97 9.09
C ILE A 265 -16.15 8.64 9.79
N THR A 266 -17.17 7.90 9.33
CA THR A 266 -17.57 6.62 9.93
C THR A 266 -16.48 5.56 9.80
N THR A 267 -15.84 5.48 8.63
CA THR A 267 -14.81 4.48 8.37
C THR A 267 -13.55 4.76 9.19
N ARG A 268 -13.10 6.03 9.26
CA ARG A 268 -11.94 6.43 10.07
C ARG A 268 -12.18 6.19 11.56
N LEU A 269 -13.39 6.45 12.06
CA LEU A 269 -13.78 6.13 13.44
C LEU A 269 -13.69 4.61 13.69
N LEU A 270 -14.23 3.80 12.80
CA LEU A 270 -14.18 2.35 12.91
C LEU A 270 -12.75 1.82 12.85
N ILE A 271 -11.90 2.37 11.97
CA ILE A 271 -10.47 2.06 11.90
C ILE A 271 -9.77 2.44 13.21
N ALA A 272 -10.02 3.63 13.73
CA ALA A 272 -9.42 4.11 14.98
C ALA A 272 -9.78 3.23 16.17
N VAL A 273 -11.00 2.68 16.21
CA VAL A 273 -11.50 1.85 17.32
C VAL A 273 -11.05 0.39 17.19
N LYS A 274 -11.11 -0.21 15.99
CA LYS A 274 -10.95 -1.67 15.82
C LYS A 274 -9.72 -2.09 15.04
N PHE A 275 -9.17 -1.22 14.18
CA PHE A 275 -8.10 -1.55 13.24
C PHE A 275 -6.83 -0.73 13.47
N THR A 276 -6.55 -0.42 14.73
CA THR A 276 -5.36 0.33 15.14
C THR A 276 -4.51 -0.53 16.08
N ASP A 277 -3.20 -0.57 15.87
CA ASP A 277 -2.28 -1.33 16.73
C ASP A 277 -2.12 -0.69 18.13
N ARG A 278 -1.42 -1.38 19.05
CA ARG A 278 -1.16 -0.87 20.42
C ARG A 278 -0.37 0.44 20.44
N ARG A 279 0.33 0.78 19.35
CA ARG A 279 1.09 2.03 19.17
C ARG A 279 0.26 3.15 18.54
N GLY A 280 -1.00 2.90 18.23
CA GLY A 280 -1.90 3.87 17.59
C GLY A 280 -1.73 3.98 16.07
N ARG A 281 -1.09 3.01 15.40
CA ARG A 281 -0.93 3.01 13.95
C ARG A 281 -2.08 2.23 13.31
N PRO A 282 -2.76 2.80 12.29
CA PRO A 282 -3.83 2.10 11.60
C PRO A 282 -3.28 0.91 10.79
N LYS A 283 -4.02 -0.18 10.75
CA LYS A 283 -3.75 -1.38 9.92
C LYS A 283 -4.32 -1.27 8.50
N VAL A 284 -4.88 -0.14 8.17
CA VAL A 284 -5.45 0.20 6.85
C VAL A 284 -4.75 1.43 6.34
N HIS A 285 -4.37 1.43 5.07
CA HIS A 285 -3.78 2.59 4.41
C HIS A 285 -4.89 3.53 3.93
N MET A 286 -4.72 4.83 4.18
CA MET A 286 -5.62 5.90 3.82
C MET A 286 -4.87 6.88 2.90
N PRO A 287 -4.97 6.72 1.57
CA PRO A 287 -4.23 7.56 0.62
C PRO A 287 -4.70 9.02 0.61
N GLY A 288 -5.84 9.34 1.22
CA GLY A 288 -6.43 10.67 1.18
C GLY A 288 -7.11 11.00 -0.16
N PHE A 289 -7.42 9.97 -0.96
CA PHE A 289 -8.12 10.14 -2.21
C PHE A 289 -9.64 10.13 -1.99
N ASN A 290 -10.29 11.26 -2.29
CA ASN A 290 -11.73 11.42 -2.19
C ASN A 290 -12.39 11.09 -3.52
N VAL A 291 -13.26 10.08 -3.52
CA VAL A 291 -14.05 9.66 -4.68
C VAL A 291 -15.18 10.64 -4.95
N HIS A 292 -15.85 11.05 -3.89
CA HIS A 292 -16.97 12.00 -3.90
C HIS A 292 -17.04 12.71 -2.55
N VAL A 293 -17.60 13.91 -2.54
CA VAL A 293 -17.82 14.69 -1.31
C VAL A 293 -19.31 15.00 -1.20
N ASP A 294 -19.92 14.49 -0.14
CA ASP A 294 -21.33 14.72 0.18
C ASP A 294 -21.50 15.93 1.10
N ARG A 295 -22.51 16.73 0.84
CA ARG A 295 -23.00 17.75 1.78
C ARG A 295 -24.00 17.10 2.71
N ILE A 296 -23.69 17.01 3.98
CA ILE A 296 -24.55 16.34 4.97
C ILE A 296 -25.45 17.36 5.65
N ALA A 297 -26.76 17.10 5.59
CA ALA A 297 -27.79 17.94 6.18
C ALA A 297 -28.98 17.10 6.66
N TRP A 298 -29.80 17.66 7.50
CA TRP A 298 -31.02 16.99 7.97
C TRP A 298 -32.19 17.27 7.04
N PRO A 299 -32.87 16.23 6.53
CA PRO A 299 -34.11 16.40 5.78
C PRO A 299 -35.25 16.81 6.73
N LEU A 300 -36.03 17.76 6.28
CA LEU A 300 -37.18 18.32 6.95
C LEU A 300 -38.43 18.12 6.10
N LEU A 301 -39.62 18.19 6.72
CA LEU A 301 -40.86 18.34 5.99
C LEU A 301 -40.76 19.52 5.02
N GLU A 302 -41.39 19.37 3.85
CA GLU A 302 -41.49 20.45 2.87
C GLU A 302 -42.20 21.66 3.51
N HIS A 303 -41.61 22.85 3.36
CA HIS A 303 -42.08 24.11 3.94
C HIS A 303 -42.16 24.11 5.49
N ALA A 304 -41.31 23.34 6.18
CA ALA A 304 -41.26 23.30 7.64
C ALA A 304 -41.07 24.72 8.24
N PRO A 305 -41.96 25.19 9.13
CA PRO A 305 -41.93 26.57 9.65
C PRO A 305 -40.70 26.85 10.50
N PHE A 306 -40.04 25.82 11.02
CA PHE A 306 -38.85 25.92 11.86
C PHE A 306 -37.52 25.86 11.06
N LYS A 307 -37.56 25.53 9.74
CA LYS A 307 -36.37 25.42 8.89
C LYS A 307 -35.43 26.63 9.04
N ARG A 308 -35.94 27.84 8.88
CA ARG A 308 -35.15 29.06 8.97
C ARG A 308 -34.41 29.22 10.32
N ARG A 309 -35.00 28.74 11.40
CA ARG A 309 -34.39 28.80 12.72
C ARG A 309 -33.29 27.75 12.87
N PHE A 310 -33.52 26.55 12.34
CA PHE A 310 -32.54 25.51 12.29
C PHE A 310 -31.33 25.98 11.48
N ASP A 311 -31.51 26.48 10.28
CA ASP A 311 -30.43 26.98 9.40
C ASP A 311 -29.59 28.06 10.11
N GLN A 312 -30.23 29.06 10.74
CA GLN A 312 -29.51 30.13 11.47
C GLN A 312 -28.66 29.61 12.63
N LEU A 313 -29.10 28.58 13.33
CA LEU A 313 -28.35 28.01 14.46
C LEU A 313 -27.26 27.06 13.97
N ILE A 314 -27.57 26.22 12.98
CA ILE A 314 -26.57 25.34 12.35
C ILE A 314 -25.42 26.18 11.80
N ASP A 315 -25.70 27.26 11.06
CA ASP A 315 -24.68 28.16 10.57
C ASP A 315 -23.77 28.73 11.68
N ARG A 316 -24.36 29.15 12.79
CA ARG A 316 -23.60 29.65 13.95
C ARG A 316 -22.71 28.57 14.55
N VAL A 317 -23.23 27.35 14.69
CA VAL A 317 -22.49 26.20 15.25
C VAL A 317 -21.33 25.81 14.32
N VAL A 318 -21.58 25.81 13.01
CA VAL A 318 -20.55 25.51 11.99
C VAL A 318 -19.49 26.61 11.98
N GLN A 319 -19.89 27.89 11.92
CA GLN A 319 -18.97 29.04 11.95
C GLN A 319 -18.14 29.13 13.23
N ALA A 320 -18.68 28.68 14.36
CA ALA A 320 -17.96 28.56 15.62
C ALA A 320 -17.00 27.36 15.68
N GLY A 321 -16.98 26.48 14.66
CA GLY A 321 -16.14 25.27 14.62
C GLY A 321 -16.54 24.20 15.63
N LEU A 322 -17.78 24.25 16.14
CA LEU A 322 -18.24 23.31 17.18
C LEU A 322 -18.45 21.90 16.64
N VAL A 323 -18.93 21.77 15.41
CA VAL A 323 -19.13 20.47 14.76
C VAL A 323 -17.80 19.70 14.68
N GLU A 324 -16.76 20.36 14.16
CA GLU A 324 -15.41 19.79 14.05
C GLU A 324 -14.85 19.44 15.45
N LYS A 325 -15.02 20.32 16.43
CA LYS A 325 -14.59 20.08 17.81
C LYS A 325 -15.28 18.86 18.42
N TRP A 326 -16.58 18.70 18.23
CA TRP A 326 -17.32 17.56 18.76
C TRP A 326 -16.88 16.24 18.08
N LEU A 327 -16.69 16.27 16.77
CA LEU A 327 -16.18 15.11 16.01
C LEU A 327 -14.78 14.70 16.49
N GLN A 328 -13.87 15.66 16.63
CA GLN A 328 -12.50 15.39 17.12
C GLN A 328 -12.51 14.88 18.57
N SER A 329 -13.37 15.45 19.43
CA SER A 329 -13.52 14.99 20.81
C SER A 329 -14.00 13.55 20.87
N LEU A 330 -14.93 13.18 20.02
CA LEU A 330 -15.49 11.82 19.91
C LEU A 330 -14.41 10.83 19.43
N LEU A 331 -13.65 11.18 18.40
CA LEU A 331 -12.52 10.39 17.92
C LEU A 331 -11.46 10.20 19.01
N PHE A 332 -11.14 11.26 19.75
CA PHE A 332 -10.16 11.21 20.83
C PHE A 332 -10.61 10.33 22.00
N GLU A 333 -11.87 10.43 22.42
CA GLU A 333 -12.45 9.60 23.48
C GLU A 333 -12.42 8.13 23.09
N GLU A 334 -12.86 7.78 21.88
CA GLU A 334 -12.86 6.40 21.40
C GLU A 334 -11.43 5.84 21.29
N GLN A 335 -10.48 6.59 20.76
CA GLN A 335 -9.08 6.19 20.74
C GLN A 335 -8.51 5.98 22.14
N ARG A 336 -8.87 6.83 23.11
CA ARG A 336 -8.47 6.69 24.51
C ARG A 336 -9.02 5.39 25.13
N LEU A 337 -10.30 5.10 24.88
CA LEU A 337 -10.94 3.87 25.37
C LEU A 337 -10.27 2.60 24.79
N VAL A 338 -9.94 2.62 23.50
CA VAL A 338 -9.21 1.52 22.84
C VAL A 338 -7.83 1.32 23.45
N ARG A 339 -7.07 2.40 23.68
CA ARG A 339 -5.76 2.31 24.36
C ARG A 339 -5.85 1.76 25.77
N GLN A 340 -6.88 2.13 26.51
CA GLN A 340 -7.11 1.61 27.88
C GLN A 340 -7.48 0.12 27.89
N ARG A 341 -8.18 -0.37 26.85
CA ARG A 341 -8.54 -1.79 26.69
C ARG A 341 -7.41 -2.65 26.12
N GLY A 342 -6.26 -2.07 25.80
CA GLY A 342 -5.09 -2.82 25.31
C GLY A 342 -5.04 -3.09 23.81
N GLY A 343 -5.80 -2.37 23.02
CA GLY A 343 -5.90 -2.50 21.56
C GLY A 343 -7.30 -2.98 21.14
N GLY A 344 -7.68 -2.74 19.88
CA GLY A 344 -8.99 -3.18 19.36
C GLY A 344 -9.08 -4.71 19.25
N ASP A 345 -10.26 -5.27 19.46
CA ASP A 345 -10.54 -6.72 19.44
C ASP A 345 -10.00 -7.42 18.16
N VAL A 346 -10.15 -6.78 17.02
CA VAL A 346 -9.68 -7.30 15.73
C VAL A 346 -8.15 -7.24 15.60
N SER A 347 -7.48 -6.33 16.31
CA SER A 347 -6.01 -6.26 16.27
C SER A 347 -5.34 -7.43 16.98
N GLN A 348 -6.01 -8.09 17.92
CA GLN A 348 -5.53 -9.32 18.55
C GLN A 348 -5.67 -10.52 17.61
N GLU A 349 -6.80 -10.69 16.94
CA GLU A 349 -6.99 -11.77 15.95
C GLU A 349 -6.01 -11.67 14.78
N LEU A 350 -5.69 -10.45 14.32
CA LEU A 350 -4.76 -10.21 13.21
C LEU A 350 -3.27 -10.30 13.62
N SER A 351 -2.95 -10.25 14.91
CA SER A 351 -1.58 -10.43 15.41
C SER A 351 -1.21 -11.89 15.62
N ASP A 352 -2.21 -12.76 15.83
CA ASP A 352 -2.00 -14.20 16.06
C ASP A 352 -1.85 -15.01 14.75
N GLY A 353 -2.23 -14.44 13.62
CA GLY A 353 -2.23 -15.10 12.30
C GLY A 353 -1.17 -14.64 11.30
N GLY A 354 -0.30 -13.69 11.62
CA GLY A 354 0.67 -13.10 10.69
C GLY A 354 1.97 -12.68 11.35
N ASP A 355 2.92 -13.57 11.38
CA ASP A 355 4.33 -13.24 11.60
C ASP A 355 4.80 -12.33 10.44
N GLY A 356 5.16 -11.11 10.74
CA GLY A 356 5.85 -10.29 9.75
C GLY A 356 5.46 -8.85 9.62
N GLY A 357 5.72 -8.04 10.61
CA GLY A 357 5.61 -6.59 10.45
C GLY A 357 6.37 -5.82 11.51
N ALA A 358 7.68 -5.73 11.39
CA ALA A 358 8.54 -4.70 11.99
C ALA A 358 8.18 -4.25 13.43
N GLU A 359 8.11 -5.16 14.36
CA GLU A 359 8.55 -4.84 15.71
C GLU A 359 10.08 -4.68 15.64
N GLY A 360 10.63 -3.57 16.17
CA GLY A 360 12.06 -3.25 16.10
C GLY A 360 12.98 -4.21 16.90
N GLY A 361 12.75 -5.51 16.77
CA GLY A 361 13.62 -6.58 17.21
C GLY A 361 14.61 -6.98 16.11
N PRO A 362 15.64 -7.75 16.45
CA PRO A 362 16.58 -8.27 15.45
C PRO A 362 15.81 -9.10 14.43
N VAL A 363 15.93 -8.75 13.15
CA VAL A 363 15.31 -9.51 12.06
C VAL A 363 15.99 -10.86 11.99
N ILE A 364 15.27 -11.92 12.31
CA ILE A 364 15.76 -13.30 12.16
C ILE A 364 15.71 -13.63 10.67
N LEU A 365 16.88 -13.94 10.10
CA LEU A 365 16.99 -14.30 8.70
C LEU A 365 16.33 -15.66 8.44
N SER A 366 15.23 -15.67 7.71
CA SER A 366 14.50 -16.89 7.28
C SER A 366 15.06 -17.45 5.98
N LEU A 367 14.60 -18.64 5.58
CA LEU A 367 14.98 -19.27 4.33
C LEU A 367 14.60 -18.39 3.10
N GLU A 368 13.57 -17.59 3.21
CA GLU A 368 13.12 -16.68 2.14
C GLU A 368 14.20 -15.64 1.80
N HIS A 369 14.97 -15.17 2.78
CA HIS A 369 16.09 -14.26 2.57
C HIS A 369 17.26 -14.92 1.79
N PHE A 370 17.39 -16.24 1.91
CA PHE A 370 18.49 -16.99 1.28
C PHE A 370 18.10 -17.67 -0.05
N GLN A 371 16.88 -17.58 -0.50
CA GLN A 371 16.46 -18.16 -1.78
C GLN A 371 17.32 -17.66 -2.94
N GLY A 372 17.65 -16.37 -2.98
CA GLY A 372 18.50 -15.78 -4.04
C GLY A 372 19.86 -16.48 -4.17
N PRO A 373 20.69 -16.58 -3.12
CA PRO A 373 21.94 -17.35 -3.12
C PRO A 373 21.75 -18.81 -3.55
N PHE A 374 20.70 -19.50 -3.12
CA PHE A 374 20.44 -20.88 -3.55
C PHE A 374 20.10 -20.99 -5.03
N PHE A 375 19.36 -20.04 -5.59
CA PHE A 375 19.13 -20.00 -7.04
C PHE A 375 20.43 -19.84 -7.84
N VAL A 376 21.33 -18.95 -7.40
CA VAL A 376 22.64 -18.79 -8.03
C VAL A 376 23.44 -20.08 -7.98
N TYR A 377 23.42 -20.80 -6.85
CA TYR A 377 24.09 -22.10 -6.71
C TYR A 377 23.53 -23.15 -7.68
N VAL A 378 22.21 -23.28 -7.78
CA VAL A 378 21.56 -24.23 -8.71
C VAL A 378 21.87 -23.88 -10.15
N LEU A 379 21.78 -22.59 -10.53
CA LEU A 379 22.11 -22.14 -11.88
C LEU A 379 23.57 -22.41 -12.23
N GLY A 380 24.50 -22.21 -11.30
CA GLY A 380 25.92 -22.51 -11.46
C GLY A 380 26.17 -24.01 -11.74
N ASN A 381 25.50 -24.90 -10.99
CA ASN A 381 25.60 -26.34 -11.18
C ASN A 381 25.02 -26.78 -12.55
N LEU A 382 23.87 -26.21 -12.94
CA LEU A 382 23.26 -26.47 -14.24
C LEU A 382 24.17 -26.02 -15.39
N ALA A 383 24.73 -24.80 -15.30
CA ALA A 383 25.66 -24.29 -16.30
C ALA A 383 26.92 -25.16 -16.40
N GLY A 384 27.52 -25.54 -15.26
CA GLY A 384 28.66 -26.44 -15.22
C GLY A 384 28.36 -27.82 -15.84
N GLY A 385 27.19 -28.37 -15.53
CA GLY A 385 26.74 -29.63 -16.13
C GLY A 385 26.54 -29.54 -17.65
N LEU A 386 25.98 -28.45 -18.15
CA LEU A 386 25.82 -28.21 -19.59
C LEU A 386 27.18 -28.11 -20.31
N VAL A 387 28.12 -27.40 -19.73
CA VAL A 387 29.47 -27.29 -20.28
C VAL A 387 30.15 -28.67 -20.32
N LEU A 388 30.02 -29.46 -19.26
CA LEU A 388 30.57 -30.81 -19.20
C LEU A 388 29.93 -31.72 -20.30
N LEU A 389 28.62 -31.67 -20.45
CA LEU A 389 27.93 -32.43 -21.50
C LEU A 389 28.36 -32.00 -22.90
N PHE A 390 28.56 -30.68 -23.11
CA PHE A 390 29.04 -30.13 -24.36
C PHE A 390 30.49 -30.61 -24.67
N GLU A 391 31.39 -30.57 -23.69
CA GLU A 391 32.75 -31.07 -23.84
C GLU A 391 32.77 -32.58 -24.15
N MET A 392 31.95 -33.37 -23.47
CA MET A 392 31.85 -34.80 -23.74
C MET A 392 31.31 -35.07 -25.15
N PHE A 393 30.33 -34.29 -25.62
CA PHE A 393 29.82 -34.39 -26.97
C PHE A 393 30.86 -34.07 -28.04
N VAL A 394 31.58 -32.95 -27.84
CA VAL A 394 32.67 -32.55 -28.77
C VAL A 394 33.79 -33.59 -28.80
N ARG A 395 34.22 -34.10 -27.63
CA ARG A 395 35.23 -35.19 -27.59
C ARG A 395 34.76 -36.44 -28.29
N ARG A 396 33.50 -36.86 -28.21
CA ARG A 396 32.96 -37.99 -28.92
C ARG A 396 32.89 -37.79 -30.43
N LEU A 397 32.61 -36.58 -30.90
CA LEU A 397 32.65 -36.23 -32.32
C LEU A 397 34.08 -36.33 -32.87
N PHE A 398 35.08 -35.77 -32.19
CA PHE A 398 36.49 -35.81 -32.62
C PHE A 398 37.10 -37.22 -32.51
N MET A 399 36.60 -38.11 -31.65
CA MET A 399 37.08 -39.49 -31.60
C MET A 399 36.38 -40.41 -32.64
N ARG A 400 35.34 -39.94 -33.31
CA ARG A 400 34.67 -40.68 -34.42
C ARG A 400 35.29 -40.42 -35.80
N GLU A 401 36.10 -39.33 -35.89
CA GLU A 401 36.84 -38.97 -37.13
C GLU A 401 38.26 -39.49 -37.16
N LYS A 402 38.74 -40.21 -36.15
CA LYS A 402 39.97 -41.02 -36.18
C LYS A 402 39.61 -42.52 -36.22
#